data_ca6c978175c1b60a200aa9574fbb3f48
#
_entry.id   ca6c978175c1b60a200aa9574fbb3f48
#
_cell.length_a   1.000
_cell.length_b   1.000
_cell.length_c   1.000
_cell.angle_alpha   90.00
_cell.angle_beta   90.00
_cell.angle_gamma   90.00
#
_symmetry.space_group_name_H-M   'P 1'
#
loop_
_entity.id
_entity.type
_entity.pdbx_description
1 polymer ?
#
loop_
_entity_poly.entity_id
_entity_poly.type
_entity_poly.pdbx_seq_one_letter_code
_entity_poly.pdbx_strand_id
1 'polypeptide(L)'
;LVGSEMCIRDSTYAKEKGKNVHFMGLTSNGGVHSSFDHLFKLCDIAKEYGVDNTFVHCFMDGRDTDPKSGKGFIEQLTAHCEKSAGKIASIVGRFYAMDRDKRWERVKVAYDLLVNGEGKVATDMVQAMQESYDEGVTDEFIKPIVNGNFDGTIKEGDVVIFFNYRNDRAKELTVVLTQQDMPEQGMHI
;
A
#
# COMPACT_ATOMS: atom_id res chain seq x y z
N LEU A 1 20.91 -0.94 5.52
CA LEU A 1 21.40 -2.32 5.74
C LEU A 1 20.51 -3.09 6.72
N VAL A 2 20.20 -2.55 7.90
CA VAL A 2 19.34 -3.23 8.89
C VAL A 2 17.93 -3.50 8.32
N GLY A 3 17.37 -2.60 7.51
CA GLY A 3 16.08 -2.78 6.87
C GLY A 3 16.06 -3.90 5.82
N SER A 4 17.14 -4.11 5.09
CA SER A 4 17.20 -5.18 4.08
C SER A 4 17.26 -6.58 4.69
N GLU A 5 17.99 -6.77 5.79
CA GLU A 5 18.04 -8.07 6.50
C GLU A 5 16.68 -8.46 7.09
N MET A 6 15.93 -7.49 7.63
CA MET A 6 14.58 -7.70 8.13
C MET A 6 13.64 -8.12 6.99
N CYS A 7 13.66 -7.41 5.87
CA CYS A 7 12.84 -7.75 4.70
C CYS A 7 13.18 -9.16 4.13
N ILE A 8 14.45 -9.54 4.13
CA ILE A 8 14.89 -10.88 3.70
C ILE A 8 14.31 -11.95 4.62
N ARG A 9 14.41 -11.78 5.95
CA ARG A 9 13.88 -12.72 6.94
C ARG A 9 12.36 -12.87 6.83
N ASP A 10 11.66 -11.76 6.67
CA ASP A 10 10.21 -11.73 6.55
C ASP A 10 9.74 -12.37 5.24
N SER A 11 10.45 -12.13 4.13
CA SER A 11 10.19 -12.78 2.84
C SER A 11 10.44 -14.29 2.91
N THR A 12 11.49 -14.73 3.61
CA THR A 12 11.79 -16.15 3.81
C THR A 12 10.70 -16.83 4.64
N TYR A 13 10.26 -16.18 5.73
CA TYR A 13 9.15 -16.66 6.54
C TYR A 13 7.86 -16.83 5.73
N ALA A 14 7.48 -15.82 4.97
CA ALA A 14 6.28 -15.85 4.15
C ALA A 14 6.31 -17.00 3.13
N LYS A 15 7.46 -17.20 2.47
CA LYS A 15 7.67 -18.30 1.53
C LYS A 15 7.55 -19.67 2.19
N GLU A 16 8.19 -19.87 3.32
CA GLU A 16 8.17 -21.15 4.07
C GLU A 16 6.78 -21.48 4.61
N LYS A 17 6.00 -20.48 4.99
CA LYS A 17 4.65 -20.65 5.54
C LYS A 17 3.54 -20.54 4.50
N GLY A 18 3.87 -20.26 3.23
CA GLY A 18 2.89 -20.06 2.17
C GLY A 18 1.99 -18.83 2.39
N LYS A 19 2.53 -17.79 3.04
CA LYS A 19 1.83 -16.54 3.35
C LYS A 19 2.13 -15.47 2.30
N ASN A 20 1.25 -14.49 2.21
CA ASN A 20 1.44 -13.34 1.34
C ASN A 20 2.37 -12.31 1.97
N VAL A 21 3.04 -11.54 1.11
CA VAL A 21 3.80 -10.36 1.50
C VAL A 21 3.12 -9.13 0.95
N HIS A 22 2.87 -8.17 1.80
CA HIS A 22 2.25 -6.90 1.45
C HIS A 22 3.23 -5.75 1.69
N PHE A 23 3.51 -4.97 0.64
CA PHE A 23 4.20 -3.69 0.77
C PHE A 23 3.16 -2.59 0.77
N MET A 24 3.17 -1.73 1.78
CA MET A 24 2.29 -0.57 1.82
C MET A 24 3.05 0.70 2.19
N GLY A 25 2.62 1.81 1.66
CA GLY A 25 3.24 3.10 1.95
C GLY A 25 2.98 4.16 0.90
N LEU A 26 3.53 5.34 1.13
CA LEU A 26 3.40 6.48 0.24
C LEU A 26 4.18 6.26 -1.05
N THR A 27 3.46 6.17 -2.16
CA THR A 27 4.00 5.85 -3.49
C THR A 27 4.23 7.12 -4.28
N SER A 28 5.34 7.79 -4.01
CA SER A 28 5.77 9.01 -4.68
C SER A 28 7.28 9.21 -4.61
N ASN A 29 7.78 10.15 -5.38
CA ASN A 29 9.19 10.57 -5.37
C ASN A 29 9.45 11.82 -4.49
N GLY A 30 8.49 12.24 -3.68
CA GLY A 30 8.60 13.44 -2.83
C GLY A 30 9.71 13.35 -1.76
N GLY A 31 10.09 12.14 -1.35
CA GLY A 31 11.22 11.90 -0.46
C GLY A 31 11.01 12.35 0.99
N VAL A 32 9.79 12.70 1.39
CA VAL A 32 9.48 13.19 2.75
C VAL A 32 9.13 12.05 3.70
N HIS A 33 8.30 11.11 3.28
CA HIS A 33 7.83 10.00 4.11
C HIS A 33 8.35 8.64 3.64
N SER A 34 8.63 8.52 2.36
CA SER A 34 9.06 7.29 1.71
C SER A 34 9.98 7.59 0.53
N SER A 35 10.58 6.55 -0.03
CA SER A 35 11.32 6.64 -1.29
C SER A 35 10.75 5.63 -2.29
N PHE A 36 10.50 6.09 -3.49
CA PHE A 36 10.01 5.25 -4.59
C PHE A 36 11.05 4.18 -4.96
N ASP A 37 12.34 4.51 -4.90
CA ASP A 37 13.43 3.56 -5.13
C ASP A 37 13.46 2.44 -4.07
N HIS A 38 13.07 2.73 -2.83
CA HIS A 38 12.96 1.70 -1.79
C HIS A 38 11.86 0.70 -2.13
N LEU A 39 10.71 1.16 -2.64
CA LEU A 39 9.64 0.26 -3.07
C LEU A 39 10.11 -0.65 -4.21
N PHE A 40 10.79 -0.12 -5.22
CA PHE A 40 11.37 -0.90 -6.30
C PHE A 40 12.34 -1.96 -5.77
N LYS A 41 13.20 -1.57 -4.84
CA LYS A 41 14.16 -2.49 -4.22
C LYS A 41 13.47 -3.61 -3.43
N LEU A 42 12.38 -3.31 -2.73
CA LEU A 42 11.59 -4.33 -2.04
C LEU A 42 10.98 -5.35 -3.03
N CYS A 43 10.46 -4.89 -4.15
CA CYS A 43 9.97 -5.78 -5.21
C CYS A 43 11.09 -6.66 -5.77
N ASP A 44 12.28 -6.10 -5.99
CA ASP A 44 13.44 -6.85 -6.49
C ASP A 44 13.91 -7.91 -5.47
N ILE A 45 13.91 -7.58 -4.18
CA ILE A 45 14.22 -8.53 -3.10
C ILE A 45 13.18 -9.66 -3.09
N ALA A 46 11.89 -9.35 -3.17
CA ALA A 46 10.84 -10.36 -3.21
C ALA A 46 11.03 -11.32 -4.39
N LYS A 47 11.41 -10.82 -5.57
CA LYS A 47 11.73 -11.64 -6.73
C LYS A 47 12.95 -12.54 -6.49
N GLU A 48 14.03 -11.97 -5.96
CA GLU A 48 15.28 -12.70 -5.68
C GLU A 48 15.06 -13.87 -4.71
N TYR A 49 14.21 -13.68 -3.71
CA TYR A 49 13.85 -14.72 -2.73
C TYR A 49 12.69 -15.62 -3.17
N GLY A 50 12.13 -15.39 -4.36
CA GLY A 50 11.09 -16.22 -4.95
C GLY A 50 9.76 -16.17 -4.16
N VAL A 51 9.36 -14.98 -3.74
CA VAL A 51 8.07 -14.75 -3.08
C VAL A 51 7.05 -14.35 -4.14
N ASP A 52 6.29 -15.34 -4.64
CA ASP A 52 5.36 -15.13 -5.73
C ASP A 52 4.10 -14.35 -5.33
N ASN A 53 3.67 -14.47 -4.07
CA ASN A 53 2.49 -13.79 -3.53
C ASN A 53 2.86 -12.46 -2.87
N THR A 54 3.29 -11.50 -3.68
CA THR A 54 3.67 -10.15 -3.22
C THR A 54 2.67 -9.13 -3.76
N PHE A 55 2.08 -8.34 -2.87
CA PHE A 55 1.10 -7.32 -3.18
C PHE A 55 1.58 -5.94 -2.74
N VAL A 56 1.26 -4.92 -3.54
CA VAL A 56 1.60 -3.52 -3.24
C VAL A 56 0.32 -2.71 -3.03
N HIS A 57 0.23 -2.05 -1.91
CA HIS A 57 -0.84 -1.13 -1.55
C HIS A 57 -0.31 0.30 -1.61
N CYS A 58 -0.77 1.07 -2.59
CA CYS A 58 -0.23 2.38 -2.91
C CYS A 58 -1.03 3.48 -2.19
N PHE A 59 -0.36 4.27 -1.34
CA PHE A 59 -0.93 5.49 -0.79
C PHE A 59 -0.47 6.65 -1.66
N MET A 60 -1.44 7.42 -2.21
CA MET A 60 -1.13 8.50 -3.14
C MET A 60 -0.84 9.80 -2.39
N ASP A 61 0.11 10.57 -2.90
CA ASP A 61 0.67 11.75 -2.25
C ASP A 61 -0.13 13.03 -2.54
N GLY A 62 0.18 13.72 -3.61
CA GLY A 62 -0.45 14.97 -4.01
C GLY A 62 -0.27 16.15 -3.05
N ARG A 63 0.59 16.00 -2.03
CA ARG A 63 0.90 17.02 -1.03
C ARG A 63 2.38 17.39 -1.03
N ASP A 64 3.25 16.40 -1.07
CA ASP A 64 4.70 16.57 -1.20
C ASP A 64 5.13 16.47 -2.68
N THR A 65 4.20 16.18 -3.58
CA THR A 65 4.33 16.10 -5.03
C THR A 65 3.13 16.76 -5.71
N ASP A 66 3.20 16.95 -7.03
CA ASP A 66 2.09 17.50 -7.81
C ASP A 66 0.80 16.66 -7.61
N PRO A 67 -0.36 17.30 -7.42
CA PRO A 67 -1.63 16.63 -7.13
C PRO A 67 -2.13 15.62 -8.17
N LYS A 68 -1.56 15.59 -9.35
CA LYS A 68 -1.90 14.67 -10.45
C LYS A 68 -0.70 13.85 -10.95
N SER A 69 0.38 13.80 -10.18
CA SER A 69 1.57 13.00 -10.54
C SER A 69 1.44 11.52 -10.26
N GLY A 70 0.49 11.12 -9.43
CA GLY A 70 0.31 9.73 -8.96
C GLY A 70 0.07 8.73 -10.08
N LYS A 71 -0.65 9.09 -11.14
CA LYS A 71 -0.83 8.24 -12.31
C LYS A 71 0.51 7.79 -12.89
N GLY A 72 1.45 8.73 -13.06
CA GLY A 72 2.80 8.42 -13.56
C GLY A 72 3.58 7.50 -12.62
N PHE A 73 3.39 7.60 -11.32
CA PHE A 73 4.01 6.67 -10.36
C PHE A 73 3.40 5.27 -10.46
N ILE A 74 2.09 5.14 -10.64
CA ILE A 74 1.43 3.86 -10.85
C ILE A 74 1.89 3.21 -12.16
N GLU A 75 2.05 3.98 -13.24
CA GLU A 75 2.60 3.50 -14.51
C GLU A 75 4.02 2.93 -14.35
N GLN A 76 4.91 3.69 -13.67
CA GLN A 76 6.29 3.26 -13.42
C GLN A 76 6.34 2.02 -12.53
N LEU A 77 5.51 1.95 -11.49
CA LEU A 77 5.44 0.80 -10.60
C LEU A 77 4.92 -0.44 -11.33
N THR A 78 3.88 -0.29 -12.14
CA THR A 78 3.34 -1.40 -12.96
C THR A 78 4.42 -1.96 -13.87
N ALA A 79 5.14 -1.10 -14.60
CA ALA A 79 6.24 -1.52 -15.48
C ALA A 79 7.39 -2.18 -14.71
N HIS A 80 7.69 -1.74 -13.49
CA HIS A 80 8.71 -2.38 -12.65
C HIS A 80 8.25 -3.75 -12.15
N CYS A 81 7.02 -3.88 -11.66
CA CYS A 81 6.46 -5.14 -11.19
C CYS A 81 6.42 -6.23 -12.29
N GLU A 82 6.19 -5.86 -13.55
CA GLU A 82 6.24 -6.79 -14.69
C GLU A 82 7.62 -7.45 -14.87
N LYS A 83 8.68 -6.74 -14.52
CA LYS A 83 10.08 -7.20 -14.61
C LYS A 83 10.60 -7.81 -13.32
N SER A 84 9.98 -7.46 -12.20
CA SER A 84 10.38 -7.83 -10.86
C SER A 84 9.33 -8.75 -10.20
N ALA A 85 8.85 -8.39 -9.02
CA ALA A 85 7.76 -9.05 -8.32
C ALA A 85 6.76 -8.01 -7.83
N GLY A 86 5.61 -8.50 -7.39
CA GLY A 86 4.56 -7.65 -6.85
C GLY A 86 3.45 -7.38 -7.85
N LYS A 87 2.27 -7.15 -7.29
CA LYS A 87 1.06 -6.75 -8.02
C LYS A 87 0.42 -5.60 -7.26
N ILE A 88 0.03 -4.55 -7.95
CA ILE A 88 -0.68 -3.43 -7.31
C ILE A 88 -2.08 -3.91 -6.92
N ALA A 89 -2.29 -4.12 -5.62
CA ALA A 89 -3.55 -4.64 -5.08
C ALA A 89 -4.57 -3.55 -4.78
N SER A 90 -4.11 -2.39 -4.34
CA SER A 90 -5.01 -1.29 -3.97
C SER A 90 -4.34 0.07 -4.09
N ILE A 91 -5.19 1.09 -4.25
CA ILE A 91 -4.79 2.50 -4.27
C ILE A 91 -5.74 3.29 -3.36
N VAL A 92 -5.21 4.19 -2.56
CA VAL A 92 -5.98 5.13 -1.75
C VAL A 92 -5.16 6.39 -1.48
N GLY A 93 -5.82 7.55 -1.37
CA GLY A 93 -5.14 8.80 -1.03
C GLY A 93 -4.61 8.82 0.41
N ARG A 94 -3.52 9.53 0.62
CA ARG A 94 -2.90 9.68 1.97
C ARG A 94 -3.82 10.35 2.99
N PHE A 95 -4.83 11.08 2.54
CA PHE A 95 -5.85 11.65 3.42
C PHE A 95 -6.52 10.60 4.29
N TYR A 96 -6.71 9.38 3.78
CA TYR A 96 -7.28 8.25 4.51
C TYR A 96 -6.21 7.40 5.20
N ALA A 97 -5.19 7.00 4.46
CA ALA A 97 -4.22 6.00 4.91
C ALA A 97 -3.12 6.55 5.83
N MET A 98 -2.91 7.85 5.84
CA MET A 98 -1.82 8.50 6.56
C MET A 98 -2.33 9.60 7.50
N ASP A 99 -3.43 9.36 8.19
CA ASP A 99 -3.90 10.23 9.26
C ASP A 99 -2.93 10.20 10.46
N ARG A 100 -2.91 11.26 11.25
CA ARG A 100 -2.13 11.38 12.51
C ARG A 100 -2.90 12.13 13.60
N ASP A 101 -4.16 12.48 13.32
CA ASP A 101 -4.98 13.32 14.17
C ASP A 101 -6.11 12.52 14.83
N LYS A 102 -5.96 11.16 14.87
CA LYS A 102 -6.93 10.20 15.43
C LYS A 102 -8.33 10.31 14.81
N ARG A 103 -8.37 10.58 13.52
CA ARG A 103 -9.61 10.56 12.74
C ARG A 103 -9.89 9.14 12.27
N TRP A 104 -10.34 8.33 13.19
CA TRP A 104 -10.53 6.89 12.99
C TRP A 104 -11.47 6.56 11.84
N GLU A 105 -12.42 7.44 11.53
CA GLU A 105 -13.29 7.33 10.36
C GLU A 105 -12.51 7.34 9.04
N ARG A 106 -11.37 8.03 8.96
CA ARG A 106 -10.48 8.01 7.78
C ARG A 106 -9.62 6.77 7.76
N VAL A 107 -9.04 6.43 8.90
CA VAL A 107 -8.21 5.23 9.07
C VAL A 107 -9.03 3.99 8.71
N LYS A 108 -10.31 3.95 9.12
CA LYS A 108 -11.22 2.85 8.77
C LYS A 108 -11.38 2.67 7.27
N VAL A 109 -11.49 3.74 6.50
CA VAL A 109 -11.60 3.65 5.03
C VAL A 109 -10.39 2.91 4.43
N ALA A 110 -9.18 3.22 4.90
CA ALA A 110 -7.97 2.52 4.46
C ALA A 110 -7.91 1.08 5.00
N TYR A 111 -8.30 0.85 6.25
CA TYR A 111 -8.38 -0.48 6.84
C TYR A 111 -9.34 -1.39 6.06
N ASP A 112 -10.55 -0.93 5.78
CA ASP A 112 -11.56 -1.70 5.03
C ASP A 112 -11.07 -2.05 3.62
N LEU A 113 -10.33 -1.14 2.97
CA LEU A 113 -9.71 -1.44 1.69
C LEU A 113 -8.66 -2.56 1.81
N LEU A 114 -7.77 -2.47 2.80
CA LEU A 114 -6.64 -3.39 2.95
C LEU A 114 -7.06 -4.78 3.43
N VAL A 115 -8.03 -4.87 4.33
CA VAL A 115 -8.45 -6.11 5.00
C VAL A 115 -9.70 -6.70 4.36
N ASN A 116 -10.70 -5.87 4.03
CA ASN A 116 -11.98 -6.32 3.51
C ASN A 116 -12.10 -6.18 1.99
N GLY A 117 -11.16 -5.49 1.34
CA GLY A 117 -11.21 -5.23 -0.10
C GLY A 117 -12.32 -4.26 -0.52
N GLU A 118 -12.73 -3.39 0.39
CA GLU A 118 -13.80 -2.42 0.15
C GLU A 118 -13.28 -1.22 -0.65
N GLY A 119 -13.78 -1.07 -1.87
CA GLY A 119 -13.41 0.04 -2.75
C GLY A 119 -14.01 -0.10 -4.14
N LYS A 120 -13.76 0.90 -4.98
CA LYS A 120 -14.10 0.83 -6.41
C LYS A 120 -13.26 -0.28 -7.05
N VAL A 121 -13.93 -1.27 -7.61
CA VAL A 121 -13.22 -2.36 -8.32
C VAL A 121 -12.75 -1.86 -9.68
N ALA A 122 -11.46 -2.05 -9.97
CA ALA A 122 -10.86 -1.73 -11.26
C ALA A 122 -9.92 -2.86 -11.71
N THR A 123 -9.83 -3.07 -13.00
CA THR A 123 -8.94 -4.07 -13.62
C THR A 123 -7.67 -3.42 -14.18
N ASP A 124 -7.71 -2.12 -14.45
CA ASP A 124 -6.58 -1.28 -14.86
C ASP A 124 -6.41 -0.14 -13.85
N MET A 125 -5.33 -0.21 -13.06
CA MET A 125 -5.08 0.74 -11.98
C MET A 125 -4.66 2.13 -12.51
N VAL A 126 -4.01 2.20 -13.66
CA VAL A 126 -3.63 3.45 -14.32
C VAL A 126 -4.88 4.18 -14.84
N GLN A 127 -5.79 3.43 -15.46
CA GLN A 127 -7.07 3.97 -15.94
C GLN A 127 -7.93 4.45 -14.77
N ALA A 128 -7.96 3.70 -13.66
CA ALA A 128 -8.69 4.10 -12.46
C ALA A 128 -8.19 5.43 -11.86
N MET A 129 -6.87 5.68 -11.93
CA MET A 129 -6.28 6.97 -11.55
C MET A 129 -6.78 8.10 -12.45
N GLN A 130 -6.81 7.87 -13.78
CA GLN A 130 -7.33 8.85 -14.72
C GLN A 130 -8.80 9.18 -14.48
N GLU A 131 -9.63 8.18 -14.26
CA GLU A 131 -11.05 8.36 -13.95
C GLU A 131 -11.25 9.20 -12.68
N SER A 132 -10.43 8.99 -11.65
CA SER A 132 -10.46 9.81 -10.43
C SER A 132 -10.16 11.29 -10.74
N TYR A 133 -9.17 11.56 -11.60
CA TYR A 133 -8.83 12.93 -12.00
C TYR A 133 -9.94 13.58 -12.84
N ASP A 134 -10.60 12.81 -13.69
CA ASP A 134 -11.73 13.27 -14.51
C ASP A 134 -12.94 13.65 -13.62
N GLU A 135 -13.11 12.96 -12.50
CA GLU A 135 -14.08 13.27 -11.44
C GLU A 135 -13.65 14.45 -10.55
N GLY A 136 -12.48 15.04 -10.78
CA GLY A 136 -11.94 16.15 -10.01
C GLY A 136 -11.27 15.75 -8.68
N VAL A 137 -11.06 14.46 -8.46
CA VAL A 137 -10.41 13.92 -7.25
C VAL A 137 -8.92 13.71 -7.52
N THR A 138 -8.08 14.48 -6.82
CA THR A 138 -6.62 14.41 -6.95
C THR A 138 -5.98 13.41 -5.99
N ASP A 139 -4.68 13.16 -6.15
CA ASP A 139 -3.92 12.11 -5.46
C ASP A 139 -4.19 12.01 -3.95
N GLU A 140 -4.09 13.13 -3.23
CA GLU A 140 -4.29 13.15 -1.77
C GLU A 140 -5.62 12.56 -1.33
N PHE A 141 -6.67 12.78 -2.12
CA PHE A 141 -8.07 12.47 -1.78
C PHE A 141 -8.64 11.28 -2.56
N ILE A 142 -7.81 10.54 -3.29
CA ILE A 142 -8.27 9.37 -4.04
C ILE A 142 -9.01 8.41 -3.11
N LYS A 143 -10.25 8.11 -3.49
CA LYS A 143 -11.08 7.14 -2.79
C LYS A 143 -10.52 5.72 -3.00
N PRO A 144 -10.80 4.78 -2.10
CA PRO A 144 -10.30 3.42 -2.21
C PRO A 144 -10.58 2.78 -3.58
N ILE A 145 -9.53 2.23 -4.19
CA ILE A 145 -9.60 1.46 -5.44
C ILE A 145 -8.95 0.11 -5.18
N VAL A 146 -9.67 -0.96 -5.50
CA VAL A 146 -9.19 -2.34 -5.36
C VAL A 146 -9.01 -2.98 -6.74
N ASN A 147 -7.92 -3.73 -6.90
CA ASN A 147 -7.68 -4.47 -8.12
C ASN A 147 -8.58 -5.70 -8.18
N GLY A 148 -9.46 -5.76 -9.19
CA GLY A 148 -10.43 -6.83 -9.38
C GLY A 148 -9.88 -8.11 -10.02
N ASN A 149 -8.60 -8.12 -10.43
CA ASN A 149 -8.02 -9.29 -11.11
C ASN A 149 -7.61 -10.41 -10.14
N PHE A 150 -7.47 -10.11 -8.85
CA PHE A 150 -7.05 -11.06 -7.80
C PHE A 150 -7.46 -10.56 -6.41
N ASP A 151 -7.43 -11.44 -5.43
CA ASP A 151 -7.59 -11.09 -4.01
C ASP A 151 -6.22 -10.73 -3.43
N GLY A 152 -5.99 -9.44 -3.19
CA GLY A 152 -4.79 -8.89 -2.58
C GLY A 152 -5.02 -8.36 -1.16
N THR A 153 -6.08 -8.79 -0.49
CA THR A 153 -6.39 -8.37 0.89
C THR A 153 -5.40 -8.96 1.89
N ILE A 154 -5.14 -8.22 2.97
CA ILE A 154 -4.29 -8.67 4.08
C ILE A 154 -5.07 -9.67 4.93
N LYS A 155 -4.48 -10.83 5.19
CA LYS A 155 -5.06 -11.91 5.97
C LYS A 155 -4.21 -12.24 7.20
N GLU A 156 -4.80 -12.91 8.16
CA GLU A 156 -4.10 -13.37 9.36
C GLU A 156 -2.84 -14.19 9.01
N GLY A 157 -1.74 -13.80 9.59
CA GLY A 157 -0.43 -14.43 9.39
C GLY A 157 0.31 -13.95 8.15
N ASP A 158 -0.24 -13.03 7.36
CA ASP A 158 0.49 -12.40 6.26
C ASP A 158 1.59 -11.47 6.79
N VAL A 159 2.60 -11.26 5.98
CA VAL A 159 3.69 -10.33 6.28
C VAL A 159 3.35 -8.97 5.68
N VAL A 160 3.41 -7.91 6.49
CA VAL A 160 3.17 -6.54 6.05
C VAL A 160 4.43 -5.70 6.29
N ILE A 161 4.95 -5.09 5.24
CA ILE A 161 6.09 -4.17 5.30
C ILE A 161 5.61 -2.77 4.94
N PHE A 162 5.59 -1.89 5.93
CA PHE A 162 5.29 -0.48 5.74
C PHE A 162 6.59 0.25 5.37
N PHE A 163 6.77 0.65 4.11
CA PHE A 163 8.04 1.20 3.62
C PHE A 163 8.24 2.71 3.86
N ASN A 164 7.32 3.36 4.58
CA ASN A 164 7.55 4.72 5.06
C ASN A 164 8.66 4.73 6.11
N TYR A 165 9.69 5.56 5.94
CA TYR A 165 10.74 5.73 6.94
C TYR A 165 10.38 6.76 8.03
N ARG A 166 9.38 7.64 7.79
CA ARG A 166 8.76 8.46 8.83
C ARG A 166 7.56 7.73 9.41
N ASN A 167 7.53 7.62 10.72
CA ASN A 167 6.52 6.84 11.44
C ASN A 167 5.31 7.65 11.93
N ASP A 168 5.38 8.99 11.92
CA ASP A 168 4.35 9.87 12.49
C ASP A 168 2.96 9.66 11.85
N ARG A 169 2.93 9.32 10.55
CA ARG A 169 1.70 9.05 9.80
C ARG A 169 1.44 7.57 9.52
N ALA A 170 2.34 6.68 9.92
CA ALA A 170 2.18 5.24 9.78
C ALA A 170 1.54 4.59 11.02
N LYS A 171 1.61 5.25 12.17
CA LYS A 171 1.23 4.71 13.48
C LYS A 171 -0.21 4.22 13.54
N GLU A 172 -1.17 5.04 13.16
CA GLU A 172 -2.59 4.75 13.36
C GLU A 172 -3.03 3.53 12.58
N LEU A 173 -2.66 3.46 11.30
CA LEU A 173 -2.95 2.29 10.48
C LEU A 173 -2.23 1.02 10.99
N THR A 174 -0.99 1.15 11.45
CA THR A 174 -0.26 0.02 12.05
C THR A 174 -0.94 -0.49 13.31
N VAL A 175 -1.42 0.41 14.17
CA VAL A 175 -2.11 0.04 15.42
C VAL A 175 -3.35 -0.81 15.13
N VAL A 176 -4.19 -0.40 14.20
CA VAL A 176 -5.44 -1.11 13.88
C VAL A 176 -5.22 -2.41 13.11
N LEU A 177 -4.06 -2.59 12.50
CA LEU A 177 -3.70 -3.82 11.80
C LEU A 177 -3.00 -4.86 12.71
N THR A 178 -2.42 -4.44 13.86
CA THR A 178 -1.51 -5.33 14.59
C THR A 178 -1.57 -5.26 16.11
N GLN A 179 -2.16 -4.21 16.70
CA GLN A 179 -1.96 -3.96 18.13
C GLN A 179 -3.25 -3.78 18.92
N GLN A 180 -4.30 -3.29 18.33
CA GLN A 180 -5.50 -2.90 19.06
C GLN A 180 -6.77 -3.09 18.25
N ASP A 181 -7.65 -3.95 18.72
CA ASP A 181 -9.03 -3.99 18.25
C ASP A 181 -9.76 -2.69 18.56
N MET A 182 -10.51 -2.22 17.57
CA MET A 182 -11.41 -1.07 17.71
C MET A 182 -12.82 -1.47 17.26
N PRO A 183 -13.52 -2.30 18.03
CA PRO A 183 -14.82 -2.85 17.64
C PRO A 183 -15.89 -1.76 17.44
N GLU A 184 -15.81 -0.67 18.20
CA GLU A 184 -16.69 0.49 18.05
C GLU A 184 -16.54 1.18 16.69
N GLN A 185 -15.37 1.04 16.06
CA GLN A 185 -15.07 1.53 14.73
C GLN A 185 -15.15 0.42 13.65
N GLY A 186 -15.45 -0.81 14.05
CA GLY A 186 -15.50 -1.96 13.14
C GLY A 186 -14.16 -2.39 12.58
N MET A 187 -13.07 -2.23 13.35
CA MET A 187 -11.72 -2.68 12.99
C MET A 187 -11.26 -3.74 13.99
N HIS A 188 -10.74 -4.85 13.46
CA HIS A 188 -10.26 -6.01 14.22
C HIS A 188 -8.88 -6.44 13.73
N ILE A 189 -8.03 -6.94 14.66
CA ILE A 189 -6.71 -7.51 14.35
C ILE A 189 -6.87 -8.90 13.73
#